data_122dbd0120040e7e13f35f68d75e1abf
#
_entry.id   122dbd0120040e7e13f35f68d75e1abf
#
_cell.length_a   1.000
_cell.length_b   1.000
_cell.length_c   1.000
_cell.angle_alpha   90.00
_cell.angle_beta   90.00
_cell.angle_gamma   90.00
#
_symmetry.space_group_name_H-M   'P 1'
#
loop_
_entity.id
_entity.type
_entity.pdbx_description
1 polymer ?
#
loop_
_entity_poly.entity_id
_entity_poly.type
_entity_poly.pdbx_seq_one_letter_code
_entity_poly.pdbx_strand_id
1 'polypeptide(L)'
;MSKLNRKKKLFSKKKKKRFPFWLLLLGLLALPFFLIPTAEPKVISTPVGLTREATAPPTYTPLPASTSTPLPYPTGVHGGRIIFTCTRGDYNQICMVNKDGSGLLQITHDNVNHYYPSLSPQGEVIIYASNKSLGTFDLYLLVLSTSQEIELTHEIGNVFSPAYSPDGAEILFINKPEGEPTGLWIMDASGENARLIYGGRNEAGANPIVSAAWSPDGKQIALAMTVNQAFEYEIFILDLDNVDTPPRRVTYGLLGITGSVSWSQDGNSLLLSAGPPLDKDVFDYEIETGIMTRLTAGGNNNSAVYSPDGKWIAYNSLRNNDQADLYLMRPDGSEVQQITDHPEPDWQPQWEP
;
A
#
# COMPACT_ATOMS: atom_id res chain seq x y z
N MET A 1 -63.37 -38.70 -13.51
CA MET A 1 -63.17 -38.87 -12.04
C MET A 1 -61.76 -39.26 -11.76
N SER A 2 -61.18 -38.63 -10.76
CA SER A 2 -59.92 -38.88 -10.06
C SER A 2 -58.68 -38.12 -10.57
N LYS A 3 -58.43 -37.03 -9.85
CA LYS A 3 -57.25 -36.19 -9.92
C LYS A 3 -56.11 -36.87 -9.12
N LEU A 4 -54.92 -37.04 -9.70
CA LEU A 4 -53.74 -37.41 -8.96
C LEU A 4 -52.77 -36.20 -8.92
N ASN A 5 -52.65 -35.59 -7.72
CA ASN A 5 -51.74 -34.53 -7.37
C ASN A 5 -50.31 -35.09 -7.27
N ARG A 6 -49.38 -34.62 -8.12
CA ARG A 6 -47.92 -34.81 -7.92
C ARG A 6 -47.33 -33.55 -7.30
N LYS A 7 -47.03 -33.62 -6.01
CA LYS A 7 -46.20 -32.64 -5.29
C LYS A 7 -44.75 -32.70 -5.81
N LYS A 8 -44.28 -31.67 -6.50
CA LYS A 8 -42.85 -31.44 -6.78
C LYS A 8 -42.19 -30.91 -5.50
N LYS A 9 -41.26 -31.67 -4.92
CA LYS A 9 -40.30 -31.20 -3.89
C LYS A 9 -39.34 -30.25 -4.55
N LEU A 10 -39.38 -28.94 -4.21
CA LEU A 10 -38.31 -27.99 -4.47
C LEU A 10 -37.17 -28.28 -3.50
N PHE A 11 -36.05 -28.72 -4.03
CA PHE A 11 -34.77 -28.68 -3.30
C PHE A 11 -34.23 -27.26 -3.35
N SER A 12 -34.36 -26.54 -2.23
CA SER A 12 -33.70 -25.28 -2.00
C SER A 12 -32.19 -25.53 -1.86
N LYS A 13 -31.37 -25.15 -2.84
CA LYS A 13 -29.94 -25.07 -2.70
C LYS A 13 -29.63 -23.88 -1.79
N LYS A 14 -29.26 -24.13 -0.53
CA LYS A 14 -28.65 -23.13 0.34
C LYS A 14 -27.34 -22.66 -0.29
N LYS A 15 -27.33 -21.44 -0.83
CA LYS A 15 -26.10 -20.72 -1.18
C LYS A 15 -25.30 -20.52 0.12
N LYS A 16 -24.13 -21.15 0.23
CA LYS A 16 -23.15 -20.80 1.25
C LYS A 16 -22.72 -19.35 0.98
N LYS A 17 -23.11 -18.41 1.84
CA LYS A 17 -22.55 -17.05 1.84
C LYS A 17 -21.06 -17.21 2.19
N ARG A 18 -20.20 -17.03 1.19
CA ARG A 18 -18.78 -16.79 1.42
C ARG A 18 -18.70 -15.36 1.97
N PHE A 19 -18.21 -15.21 3.20
CA PHE A 19 -17.85 -13.90 3.75
C PHE A 19 -16.61 -13.40 3.02
N PRO A 20 -16.59 -12.17 2.52
CA PRO A 20 -15.41 -11.63 1.87
C PRO A 20 -14.30 -11.44 2.88
N PHE A 21 -13.14 -12.02 2.58
CA PHE A 21 -11.95 -12.10 3.43
C PHE A 21 -11.36 -10.71 3.79
N TRP A 22 -11.63 -9.70 3.01
CA TRP A 22 -11.13 -8.35 3.23
C TRP A 22 -11.74 -7.60 4.44
N LEU A 23 -12.85 -8.04 4.99
CA LEU A 23 -13.35 -7.57 6.29
C LEU A 23 -12.42 -7.94 7.46
N LEU A 24 -11.47 -8.89 7.27
CA LEU A 24 -10.47 -9.26 8.27
C LEU A 24 -9.31 -8.24 8.38
N LEU A 25 -9.01 -7.48 7.33
CA LEU A 25 -8.01 -6.40 7.38
C LEU A 25 -8.48 -5.18 8.19
N LEU A 26 -9.78 -4.96 8.32
CA LEU A 26 -10.36 -3.96 9.23
C LEU A 26 -10.51 -4.45 10.67
N GLY A 27 -10.43 -5.78 10.92
CA GLY A 27 -10.64 -6.39 12.24
C GLY A 27 -9.39 -6.49 13.12
N LEU A 28 -8.19 -6.27 12.61
CA LEU A 28 -6.94 -6.41 13.37
C LEU A 28 -6.61 -5.21 14.27
N LEU A 29 -7.43 -4.16 14.28
CA LEU A 29 -7.26 -2.97 15.14
C LEU A 29 -8.27 -2.86 16.29
N ALA A 30 -9.17 -3.82 16.50
CA ALA A 30 -10.12 -3.80 17.62
C ALA A 30 -9.87 -4.98 18.57
N LEU A 31 -8.87 -4.86 19.44
CA LEU A 31 -8.79 -5.66 20.67
C LEU A 31 -9.61 -5.00 21.78
N PRO A 32 -10.43 -5.75 22.54
CA PRO A 32 -11.22 -5.20 23.62
C PRO A 32 -10.32 -4.76 24.78
N PHE A 33 -10.55 -3.55 25.29
CA PHE A 33 -10.00 -3.09 26.56
C PHE A 33 -10.54 -3.96 27.70
N PHE A 34 -9.68 -4.77 28.30
CA PHE A 34 -9.90 -5.33 29.62
C PHE A 34 -9.46 -4.30 30.66
N LEU A 35 -10.39 -3.89 31.50
CA LEU A 35 -10.14 -3.11 32.71
C LEU A 35 -9.23 -3.88 33.66
N ILE A 36 -8.02 -3.40 33.88
CA ILE A 36 -7.11 -3.83 34.94
C ILE A 36 -7.15 -2.75 36.04
N PRO A 37 -7.32 -3.12 37.31
CA PRO A 37 -7.40 -2.12 38.40
C PRO A 37 -6.03 -1.48 38.66
N THR A 38 -6.07 -0.18 38.88
CA THR A 38 -4.95 0.69 39.20
C THR A 38 -4.29 0.31 40.52
N ALA A 39 -3.02 -0.10 40.47
CA ALA A 39 -2.13 -0.06 41.63
C ALA A 39 -1.14 1.10 41.45
N GLU A 40 -1.01 1.95 42.46
CA GLU A 40 -0.11 3.09 42.47
C GLU A 40 1.36 2.65 42.41
N PRO A 41 2.22 3.32 41.62
CA PRO A 41 3.65 2.98 41.57
C PRO A 41 4.41 3.61 42.71
N LYS A 42 5.10 2.79 43.48
CA LYS A 42 6.16 3.23 44.39
C LYS A 42 7.36 3.73 43.61
N VAL A 43 7.71 4.97 43.79
CA VAL A 43 8.94 5.59 43.27
C VAL A 43 10.16 4.96 43.98
N ILE A 44 11.04 4.33 43.22
CA ILE A 44 12.41 4.03 43.64
C ILE A 44 13.34 4.65 42.62
N SER A 45 14.03 5.69 43.02
CA SER A 45 15.10 6.36 42.28
C SER A 45 16.42 5.64 42.48
N THR A 46 17.09 5.17 41.43
CA THR A 46 18.56 5.17 41.32
C THR A 46 18.97 5.13 39.85
N PRO A 47 19.86 6.02 39.42
CA PRO A 47 20.36 5.99 38.05
C PRO A 47 21.54 5.01 37.96
N VAL A 48 21.35 3.92 37.24
CA VAL A 48 22.47 3.10 36.77
C VAL A 48 22.76 3.53 35.34
N GLY A 49 23.91 4.21 35.16
CA GLY A 49 24.45 4.51 33.84
C GLY A 49 24.87 3.22 33.15
N LEU A 50 24.11 2.84 32.11
CA LEU A 50 24.53 1.82 31.16
C LEU A 50 25.17 2.54 29.97
N THR A 51 26.50 2.57 29.96
CA THR A 51 27.28 2.81 28.74
C THR A 51 27.01 1.66 27.79
N ARG A 52 26.21 1.93 26.75
CA ARG A 52 25.99 0.98 25.66
C ARG A 52 27.24 1.02 24.79
N GLU A 53 28.07 -0.04 24.86
CA GLU A 53 29.10 -0.28 23.88
C GLU A 53 28.46 -0.39 22.49
N ALA A 54 28.94 0.42 21.57
CA ALA A 54 28.52 0.34 20.17
C ALA A 54 29.04 -0.99 19.60
N THR A 55 28.17 -1.96 19.47
CA THR A 55 28.47 -3.16 18.67
C THR A 55 28.57 -2.74 17.21
N ALA A 56 29.70 -3.09 16.57
CA ALA A 56 29.91 -2.86 15.16
C ALA A 56 28.74 -3.50 14.35
N PRO A 57 28.32 -2.86 13.23
CA PRO A 57 27.26 -3.44 12.39
C PRO A 57 27.68 -4.83 11.91
N PRO A 58 26.75 -5.78 11.78
CA PRO A 58 27.05 -7.12 11.32
C PRO A 58 27.65 -7.06 9.92
N THR A 59 28.80 -7.67 9.77
CA THR A 59 29.48 -7.81 8.47
C THR A 59 28.64 -8.75 7.60
N TYR A 60 28.10 -8.23 6.51
CA TYR A 60 27.26 -8.98 5.57
C TYR A 60 28.10 -10.04 4.84
N THR A 61 27.81 -11.31 5.08
CA THR A 61 28.36 -12.39 4.28
C THR A 61 27.35 -12.65 3.16
N PRO A 62 27.68 -12.46 1.88
CA PRO A 62 26.72 -12.74 0.80
C PRO A 62 26.36 -14.21 0.82
N LEU A 63 25.03 -14.48 0.85
CA LEU A 63 24.48 -15.82 0.70
C LEU A 63 24.88 -16.41 -0.66
N PRO A 64 25.13 -17.74 -0.74
CA PRO A 64 25.44 -18.38 -2.02
C PRO A 64 24.28 -18.19 -3.00
N ALA A 65 24.61 -17.76 -4.22
CA ALA A 65 23.65 -17.54 -5.30
C ALA A 65 22.76 -18.78 -5.49
N SER A 66 21.46 -18.61 -5.26
CA SER A 66 20.49 -19.61 -5.66
C SER A 66 20.44 -19.64 -7.18
N THR A 67 20.61 -20.82 -7.77
CA THR A 67 20.48 -21.05 -9.22
C THR A 67 19.00 -21.08 -9.60
N SER A 68 18.31 -19.94 -9.46
CA SER A 68 16.98 -19.76 -10.02
C SER A 68 17.14 -19.46 -11.51
N THR A 69 16.41 -20.19 -12.35
CA THR A 69 16.32 -19.87 -13.77
C THR A 69 15.73 -18.47 -13.88
N PRO A 70 16.40 -17.51 -14.58
CA PRO A 70 15.84 -16.17 -14.72
C PRO A 70 14.44 -16.27 -15.35
N LEU A 71 13.48 -15.56 -14.79
CA LEU A 71 12.16 -15.40 -15.39
C LEU A 71 12.35 -14.80 -16.80
N PRO A 72 11.61 -15.28 -17.82
CA PRO A 72 11.65 -14.69 -19.15
C PRO A 72 11.04 -13.29 -19.09
N TYR A 73 11.86 -12.31 -18.75
CA TYR A 73 11.47 -10.92 -18.66
C TYR A 73 11.26 -10.36 -20.07
N PRO A 74 10.13 -9.73 -20.37
CA PRO A 74 9.95 -9.07 -21.66
C PRO A 74 10.94 -7.91 -21.75
N THR A 75 12.09 -8.15 -22.35
CA THR A 75 13.07 -7.10 -22.66
C THR A 75 12.51 -6.25 -23.80
N GLY A 76 12.30 -4.96 -23.56
CA GLY A 76 12.15 -4.00 -24.65
C GLY A 76 10.94 -3.07 -24.65
N VAL A 77 10.11 -3.01 -23.60
CA VAL A 77 9.05 -1.97 -23.49
C VAL A 77 9.24 -1.23 -22.19
N HIS A 78 10.12 -0.25 -22.18
CA HIS A 78 10.17 0.73 -21.08
C HIS A 78 8.94 1.66 -21.15
N GLY A 79 8.25 1.83 -20.05
CA GLY A 79 7.13 2.76 -19.90
C GLY A 79 5.78 2.20 -20.36
N GLY A 80 5.08 1.50 -19.47
CA GLY A 80 3.71 1.05 -19.72
C GLY A 80 3.34 -0.28 -19.06
N ARG A 81 4.17 -0.78 -18.16
CA ARG A 81 3.83 -1.92 -17.31
C ARG A 81 3.26 -1.43 -15.99
N ILE A 82 2.40 -2.25 -15.42
CA ILE A 82 1.77 -2.01 -14.14
C ILE A 82 2.12 -3.20 -13.26
N ILE A 83 2.73 -2.91 -12.11
CA ILE A 83 2.98 -3.88 -11.06
C ILE A 83 1.88 -3.75 -10.00
N PHE A 84 1.48 -4.86 -9.41
CA PHE A 84 0.35 -4.85 -8.49
C PHE A 84 0.38 -6.03 -7.52
N THR A 85 -0.39 -5.94 -6.45
CA THR A 85 -0.66 -7.07 -5.58
C THR A 85 -1.78 -7.90 -6.19
N CYS A 86 -1.55 -9.22 -6.34
CA CYS A 86 -2.50 -10.17 -6.88
C CYS A 86 -2.73 -11.31 -5.90
N THR A 87 -3.99 -11.69 -5.65
CA THR A 87 -4.27 -12.90 -4.88
C THR A 87 -4.12 -14.11 -5.79
N ARG A 88 -3.36 -15.12 -5.35
CA ARG A 88 -3.19 -16.38 -6.08
C ARG A 88 -3.23 -17.53 -5.07
N GLY A 89 -4.35 -18.28 -5.08
CA GLY A 89 -4.65 -19.27 -4.07
C GLY A 89 -4.88 -18.66 -2.68
N ASP A 90 -4.12 -19.08 -1.69
CA ASP A 90 -4.27 -18.63 -0.30
C ASP A 90 -3.42 -17.40 0.03
N TYR A 91 -2.58 -16.91 -0.90
CA TYR A 91 -1.59 -15.87 -0.65
C TYR A 91 -1.69 -14.72 -1.64
N ASN A 92 -1.32 -13.53 -1.15
CA ASN A 92 -1.11 -12.37 -1.99
C ASN A 92 0.31 -12.39 -2.52
N GLN A 93 0.43 -12.17 -3.82
CA GLN A 93 1.67 -12.23 -4.58
C GLN A 93 1.88 -10.90 -5.32
N ILE A 94 3.03 -10.71 -5.90
CA ILE A 94 3.31 -9.60 -6.80
C ILE A 94 3.14 -10.09 -8.24
N CYS A 95 2.35 -9.34 -9.00
CA CYS A 95 2.09 -9.56 -10.41
C CYS A 95 2.45 -8.32 -11.24
N MET A 96 2.58 -8.50 -12.53
CA MET A 96 2.82 -7.44 -13.51
C MET A 96 1.99 -7.68 -14.76
N VAL A 97 1.54 -6.59 -15.41
CA VAL A 97 0.78 -6.64 -16.65
C VAL A 97 1.14 -5.43 -17.52
N ASN A 98 1.05 -5.56 -18.84
CA ASN A 98 1.15 -4.43 -19.76
C ASN A 98 -0.13 -3.57 -19.68
N LYS A 99 -0.03 -2.27 -20.01
CA LYS A 99 -1.17 -1.35 -20.01
C LYS A 99 -2.32 -1.74 -20.94
N ASP A 100 -2.07 -2.59 -21.92
CA ASP A 100 -3.11 -3.13 -22.81
C ASP A 100 -3.73 -4.44 -22.31
N GLY A 101 -3.39 -4.87 -21.09
CA GLY A 101 -3.85 -6.10 -20.46
C GLY A 101 -3.09 -7.36 -20.90
N SER A 102 -2.16 -7.24 -21.85
CA SER A 102 -1.34 -8.39 -22.28
C SER A 102 -0.19 -8.66 -21.31
N GLY A 103 0.41 -9.84 -21.40
CA GLY A 103 1.65 -10.17 -20.69
C GLY A 103 1.49 -10.26 -19.18
N LEU A 104 0.30 -10.63 -18.66
CA LEU A 104 0.11 -10.89 -17.24
C LEU A 104 1.11 -11.94 -16.74
N LEU A 105 1.90 -11.56 -15.76
CA LEU A 105 2.95 -12.39 -15.18
C LEU A 105 2.90 -12.32 -13.66
N GLN A 106 2.82 -13.46 -12.99
CA GLN A 106 3.06 -13.56 -11.55
C GLN A 106 4.58 -13.54 -11.31
N ILE A 107 5.05 -12.66 -10.43
CA ILE A 107 6.47 -12.42 -10.14
C ILE A 107 6.93 -13.24 -8.94
N THR A 108 6.15 -13.25 -7.85
CA THR A 108 6.45 -14.01 -6.64
C THR A 108 5.56 -15.26 -6.54
N HIS A 109 6.07 -16.35 -5.93
CA HIS A 109 5.39 -17.63 -5.90
C HIS A 109 5.46 -18.32 -4.52
N ASP A 110 5.84 -17.59 -3.49
CA ASP A 110 6.02 -18.11 -2.14
C ASP A 110 4.68 -18.38 -1.45
N ASN A 111 4.72 -19.26 -0.43
CA ASN A 111 3.57 -19.51 0.43
C ASN A 111 3.45 -18.50 1.58
N VAL A 112 3.68 -17.23 1.29
CA VAL A 112 3.56 -16.08 2.19
C VAL A 112 2.94 -14.89 1.46
N ASN A 113 2.55 -13.86 2.19
CA ASN A 113 1.91 -12.70 1.59
C ASN A 113 2.92 -11.61 1.24
N HIS A 114 2.73 -11.02 0.07
CA HIS A 114 3.46 -9.86 -0.44
C HIS A 114 2.49 -8.74 -0.79
N TYR A 115 2.85 -7.49 -0.46
CA TYR A 115 1.99 -6.33 -0.64
C TYR A 115 2.79 -5.09 -1.05
N TYR A 116 2.08 -4.10 -1.59
CA TYR A 116 2.59 -2.76 -1.87
C TYR A 116 3.86 -2.76 -2.73
N PRO A 117 3.83 -3.36 -3.92
CA PRO A 117 5.01 -3.32 -4.79
C PRO A 117 5.28 -1.91 -5.28
N SER A 118 6.56 -1.55 -5.42
CA SER A 118 7.04 -0.34 -6.08
C SER A 118 8.24 -0.68 -6.94
N LEU A 119 8.30 -0.11 -8.15
CA LEU A 119 9.43 -0.27 -9.06
C LEU A 119 10.44 0.84 -8.89
N SER A 120 11.72 0.49 -9.02
CA SER A 120 12.77 1.50 -9.15
C SER A 120 12.56 2.35 -10.40
N PRO A 121 13.03 3.63 -10.45
CA PRO A 121 12.87 4.49 -11.62
C PRO A 121 13.45 3.91 -12.92
N GLN A 122 14.37 2.96 -12.83
CA GLN A 122 14.94 2.24 -13.98
C GLN A 122 14.11 1.02 -14.38
N GLY A 123 13.07 0.64 -13.60
CA GLY A 123 12.23 -0.52 -13.85
C GLY A 123 12.92 -1.88 -13.69
N GLU A 124 14.09 -1.92 -13.03
CA GLU A 124 14.92 -3.13 -12.93
C GLU A 124 14.72 -3.88 -11.61
N VAL A 125 14.22 -3.19 -10.59
CA VAL A 125 14.12 -3.69 -9.23
C VAL A 125 12.73 -3.41 -8.67
N ILE A 126 12.16 -4.42 -8.02
CA ILE A 126 10.91 -4.29 -7.26
C ILE A 126 11.24 -4.29 -5.78
N ILE A 127 10.65 -3.34 -5.04
CA ILE A 127 10.58 -3.39 -3.58
C ILE A 127 9.14 -3.68 -3.14
N TYR A 128 8.96 -4.49 -2.12
CA TYR A 128 7.65 -4.87 -1.59
C TYR A 128 7.72 -5.27 -0.11
N ALA A 129 6.59 -5.23 0.57
CA ALA A 129 6.46 -5.73 1.94
C ALA A 129 6.09 -7.22 1.93
N SER A 130 6.73 -8.03 2.77
CA SER A 130 6.49 -9.47 2.89
C SER A 130 6.51 -9.94 4.34
N ASN A 131 5.68 -10.92 4.67
CA ASN A 131 5.66 -11.57 5.97
C ASN A 131 6.48 -12.88 5.99
N LYS A 132 7.59 -12.94 5.25
CA LYS A 132 8.55 -14.07 5.29
C LYS A 132 9.14 -14.28 6.67
N SER A 133 9.44 -13.19 7.37
CA SER A 133 9.81 -13.22 8.78
C SER A 133 8.57 -13.45 9.64
N LEU A 134 8.63 -14.42 10.56
CA LEU A 134 7.48 -14.82 11.36
C LEU A 134 6.97 -13.68 12.25
N GLY A 135 5.74 -13.22 11.97
CA GLY A 135 5.00 -12.30 12.83
C GLY A 135 5.07 -10.81 12.46
N THR A 136 5.93 -10.40 11.53
CA THR A 136 6.08 -9.02 11.06
C THR A 136 6.14 -8.95 9.53
N PHE A 137 5.91 -7.77 8.99
CA PHE A 137 6.20 -7.47 7.60
C PHE A 137 7.52 -6.73 7.52
N ASP A 138 8.39 -7.21 6.64
CA ASP A 138 9.66 -6.59 6.31
C ASP A 138 9.72 -6.25 4.82
N LEU A 139 10.65 -5.34 4.43
CA LEU A 139 10.86 -4.96 3.04
C LEU A 139 11.86 -5.89 2.38
N TYR A 140 11.51 -6.30 1.18
CA TYR A 140 12.33 -7.11 0.30
C TYR A 140 12.52 -6.41 -1.04
N LEU A 141 13.71 -6.57 -1.60
CA LEU A 141 14.07 -6.10 -2.92
C LEU A 141 14.23 -7.31 -3.84
N LEU A 142 13.64 -7.27 -5.02
CA LEU A 142 13.77 -8.30 -6.05
C LEU A 142 14.38 -7.69 -7.32
N VAL A 143 15.56 -8.17 -7.70
CA VAL A 143 16.21 -7.83 -8.97
C VAL A 143 15.58 -8.65 -10.07
N LEU A 144 14.88 -8.01 -11.00
CA LEU A 144 14.08 -8.70 -12.01
C LEU A 144 14.91 -9.55 -12.99
N SER A 145 16.09 -9.08 -13.40
CA SER A 145 16.95 -9.78 -14.37
C SER A 145 17.57 -11.07 -13.83
N THR A 146 17.75 -11.17 -12.50
CA THR A 146 18.42 -12.32 -11.87
C THR A 146 17.51 -13.11 -10.96
N SER A 147 16.31 -12.60 -10.65
CA SER A 147 15.42 -13.11 -9.61
C SER A 147 16.09 -13.18 -8.23
N GLN A 148 17.14 -12.39 -8.01
CA GLN A 148 17.78 -12.28 -6.71
C GLN A 148 16.91 -11.45 -5.78
N GLU A 149 16.62 -12.01 -4.62
CA GLU A 149 15.87 -11.32 -3.55
C GLU A 149 16.84 -10.93 -2.43
N ILE A 150 16.63 -9.73 -1.87
CA ILE A 150 17.42 -9.18 -0.77
C ILE A 150 16.45 -8.65 0.28
N GLU A 151 16.61 -9.06 1.53
CA GLU A 151 15.89 -8.49 2.66
C GLU A 151 16.51 -7.14 3.04
N LEU A 152 15.70 -6.06 3.06
CA LEU A 152 16.18 -4.70 3.36
C LEU A 152 15.93 -4.31 4.82
N THR A 153 14.89 -4.85 5.46
CA THR A 153 14.60 -4.62 6.87
C THR A 153 14.42 -5.94 7.59
N HIS A 154 14.77 -5.99 8.87
CA HIS A 154 14.65 -7.20 9.67
C HIS A 154 14.17 -6.85 11.07
N GLU A 155 12.95 -7.29 11.43
CA GLU A 155 12.35 -7.16 12.77
C GLU A 155 12.35 -5.72 13.36
N ILE A 156 12.29 -4.68 12.50
CA ILE A 156 12.23 -3.28 12.95
C ILE A 156 10.81 -2.82 13.32
N GLY A 157 9.82 -3.66 13.10
CA GLY A 157 8.38 -3.39 13.28
C GLY A 157 7.57 -3.99 12.14
N ASN A 158 6.34 -3.54 11.95
CA ASN A 158 5.56 -3.84 10.76
C ASN A 158 5.81 -2.78 9.69
N VAL A 159 6.50 -3.15 8.63
CA VAL A 159 6.89 -2.24 7.55
C VAL A 159 5.99 -2.44 6.34
N PHE A 160 5.49 -1.35 5.74
CA PHE A 160 4.58 -1.41 4.61
C PHE A 160 4.64 -0.15 3.75
N SER A 161 3.99 -0.18 2.58
CA SER A 161 3.89 0.92 1.60
C SER A 161 5.25 1.51 1.20
N PRO A 162 6.24 0.70 0.78
CA PRO A 162 7.49 1.24 0.30
C PRO A 162 7.30 1.97 -1.04
N ALA A 163 8.07 3.04 -1.24
CA ALA A 163 8.12 3.76 -2.52
C ALA A 163 9.51 4.32 -2.76
N TYR A 164 10.06 4.14 -3.97
CA TYR A 164 11.28 4.82 -4.38
C TYR A 164 11.05 6.32 -4.51
N SER A 165 12.07 7.09 -4.16
CA SER A 165 12.14 8.52 -4.52
C SER A 165 12.21 8.66 -6.05
N PRO A 166 11.79 9.81 -6.63
CA PRO A 166 11.81 10.02 -8.09
C PRO A 166 13.18 9.84 -8.74
N ASP A 167 14.25 10.12 -8.01
CA ASP A 167 15.64 9.92 -8.46
C ASP A 167 16.17 8.51 -8.18
N GLY A 168 15.42 7.69 -7.43
CA GLY A 168 15.79 6.33 -7.06
C GLY A 168 16.86 6.20 -5.98
N ALA A 169 17.26 7.30 -5.34
CA ALA A 169 18.31 7.29 -4.33
C ALA A 169 17.85 6.80 -2.97
N GLU A 170 16.57 7.01 -2.65
CA GLU A 170 15.98 6.71 -1.35
C GLU A 170 14.70 5.87 -1.48
N ILE A 171 14.34 5.22 -0.39
CA ILE A 171 13.10 4.46 -0.21
C ILE A 171 12.35 5.05 0.97
N LEU A 172 11.15 5.53 0.71
CA LEU A 172 10.16 5.89 1.70
C LEU A 172 9.40 4.64 2.16
N PHE A 173 9.08 4.53 3.44
CA PHE A 173 8.21 3.48 3.96
C PHE A 173 7.52 3.89 5.26
N ILE A 174 6.45 3.20 5.57
CA ILE A 174 5.74 3.35 6.84
C ILE A 174 6.16 2.19 7.73
N ASN A 175 6.58 2.50 8.97
CA ASN A 175 6.91 1.50 9.97
C ASN A 175 6.06 1.67 11.22
N LYS A 176 5.62 0.56 11.79
CA LYS A 176 4.94 0.48 13.07
C LYS A 176 5.75 -0.41 14.02
N PRO A 177 6.73 0.14 14.75
CA PRO A 177 7.44 -0.58 15.79
C PRO A 177 6.48 -1.06 16.89
N GLU A 178 6.86 -2.12 17.60
CA GLU A 178 6.05 -2.64 18.69
C GLU A 178 5.90 -1.59 19.81
N GLY A 179 4.65 -1.33 20.23
CA GLY A 179 4.35 -0.36 21.28
C GLY A 179 4.44 1.12 20.86
N GLU A 180 4.85 1.41 19.63
CA GLU A 180 4.98 2.77 19.10
C GLU A 180 3.89 3.07 18.05
N PRO A 181 3.57 4.36 17.81
CA PRO A 181 2.71 4.74 16.70
C PRO A 181 3.42 4.51 15.36
N THR A 182 2.65 4.45 14.28
CA THR A 182 3.21 4.43 12.93
C THR A 182 4.05 5.67 12.68
N GLY A 183 5.20 5.49 12.01
CA GLY A 183 6.09 6.57 11.60
C GLY A 183 6.37 6.48 10.10
N LEU A 184 6.69 7.64 9.52
CA LEU A 184 7.24 7.77 8.19
C LEU A 184 8.75 7.69 8.26
N TRP A 185 9.33 6.79 7.50
CA TRP A 185 10.76 6.52 7.48
C TRP A 185 11.30 6.65 6.06
N ILE A 186 12.56 7.01 5.96
CA ILE A 186 13.33 6.98 4.71
C ILE A 186 14.63 6.24 4.96
N MET A 187 15.08 5.46 3.98
CA MET A 187 16.38 4.81 3.95
C MET A 187 17.01 4.99 2.57
N ASP A 188 18.31 4.74 2.44
CA ASP A 188 18.97 4.67 1.15
C ASP A 188 18.40 3.50 0.32
N ALA A 189 18.47 3.58 -1.01
CA ALA A 189 18.02 2.51 -1.89
C ALA A 189 18.75 1.16 -1.65
N SER A 190 19.89 1.17 -0.99
CA SER A 190 20.64 -0.02 -0.53
C SER A 190 20.03 -0.70 0.72
N GLY A 191 19.08 -0.06 1.40
CA GLY A 191 18.52 -0.50 2.69
C GLY A 191 19.28 0.05 3.91
N GLU A 192 20.31 0.87 3.70
CA GLU A 192 21.09 1.47 4.78
C GLU A 192 20.50 2.81 5.25
N ASN A 193 21.01 3.34 6.37
CA ASN A 193 20.71 4.68 6.90
C ASN A 193 19.21 4.95 7.14
N ALA A 194 18.44 3.94 7.54
CA ALA A 194 17.03 4.10 7.86
C ALA A 194 16.83 5.13 8.99
N ARG A 195 15.99 6.15 8.74
CA ARG A 195 15.72 7.25 9.66
C ARG A 195 14.25 7.59 9.74
N LEU A 196 13.78 7.93 10.92
CA LEU A 196 12.42 8.46 11.14
C LEU A 196 12.38 9.91 10.64
N ILE A 197 11.46 10.21 9.73
CA ILE A 197 11.21 11.56 9.20
C ILE A 197 10.06 12.22 9.93
N TYR A 198 8.97 11.47 10.17
CA TYR A 198 7.82 11.99 10.89
C TYR A 198 7.16 10.87 11.72
N GLY A 199 7.07 11.06 13.03
CA GLY A 199 6.42 10.11 13.92
C GLY A 199 4.97 10.45 14.12
N GLY A 200 4.03 9.86 13.45
CA GLY A 200 2.57 10.09 13.47
C GLY A 200 1.90 10.43 14.82
N ARG A 201 2.43 11.43 15.51
CA ARG A 201 1.89 11.99 16.77
C ARG A 201 1.61 13.47 16.62
N ASN A 202 0.49 13.92 17.16
CA ASN A 202 0.21 15.33 17.42
C ASN A 202 -0.11 15.53 18.91
N GLU A 203 -0.42 16.77 19.30
CA GLU A 203 -0.82 17.12 20.68
C GLU A 203 -2.03 16.33 21.20
N ALA A 204 -2.89 15.81 20.31
CA ALA A 204 -4.07 15.02 20.64
C ALA A 204 -3.79 13.50 20.74
N GLY A 205 -2.59 13.04 20.42
CA GLY A 205 -2.20 11.62 20.48
C GLY A 205 -1.63 11.06 19.17
N ALA A 206 -1.72 9.75 18.95
CA ALA A 206 -1.24 9.09 17.75
C ALA A 206 -2.18 9.34 16.56
N ASN A 207 -1.62 9.84 15.45
CA ASN A 207 -2.29 9.94 14.16
C ASN A 207 -1.65 8.92 13.21
N PRO A 208 -2.14 7.68 13.16
CA PRO A 208 -1.56 6.66 12.30
C PRO A 208 -1.46 7.13 10.85
N ILE A 209 -0.28 6.98 10.28
CA ILE A 209 -0.03 7.16 8.86
C ILE A 209 -0.42 5.85 8.18
N VAL A 210 -1.21 5.92 7.11
CA VAL A 210 -1.69 4.74 6.39
C VAL A 210 -1.21 4.67 4.95
N SER A 211 -0.79 5.80 4.39
CA SER A 211 -0.18 5.88 3.06
C SER A 211 0.72 7.11 2.97
N ALA A 212 1.72 7.03 2.11
CA ALA A 212 2.62 8.12 1.80
C ALA A 212 3.04 8.04 0.33
N ALA A 213 3.26 9.19 -0.30
CA ALA A 213 3.73 9.28 -1.68
C ALA A 213 4.67 10.48 -1.87
N TRP A 214 5.77 10.25 -2.58
CA TRP A 214 6.69 11.31 -3.02
C TRP A 214 6.02 12.26 -4.01
N SER A 215 6.29 13.55 -3.88
CA SER A 215 6.02 14.51 -4.96
C SER A 215 6.96 14.24 -6.15
N PRO A 216 6.56 14.61 -7.38
CA PRO A 216 7.39 14.34 -8.57
C PRO A 216 8.79 14.97 -8.52
N ASP A 217 8.95 16.09 -7.81
CA ASP A 217 10.23 16.79 -7.63
C ASP A 217 11.06 16.26 -6.43
N GLY A 218 10.52 15.28 -5.70
CA GLY A 218 11.17 14.67 -4.53
C GLY A 218 11.28 15.56 -3.29
N LYS A 219 10.65 16.73 -3.26
CA LYS A 219 10.78 17.69 -2.15
C LYS A 219 9.68 17.58 -1.09
N GLN A 220 8.58 16.97 -1.44
CA GLN A 220 7.43 16.83 -0.55
C GLN A 220 6.93 15.39 -0.47
N ILE A 221 6.23 15.08 0.61
CA ILE A 221 5.53 13.80 0.77
C ILE A 221 4.08 14.09 1.13
N ALA A 222 3.15 13.55 0.34
CA ALA A 222 1.74 13.50 0.71
C ALA A 222 1.50 12.33 1.66
N LEU A 223 0.80 12.59 2.76
CA LEU A 223 0.51 11.64 3.83
C LEU A 223 -0.99 11.50 4.00
N ALA A 224 -1.50 10.27 4.01
CA ALA A 224 -2.84 10.00 4.51
C ALA A 224 -2.75 9.63 6.00
N MET A 225 -3.33 10.44 6.87
CA MET A 225 -3.29 10.27 8.32
C MET A 225 -4.67 10.37 8.94
N THR A 226 -4.90 9.68 10.06
CA THR A 226 -6.13 9.88 10.85
C THR A 226 -6.10 11.22 11.55
N VAL A 227 -7.26 11.89 11.65
CA VAL A 227 -7.37 13.21 12.30
C VAL A 227 -8.08 13.18 13.64
N ASN A 228 -8.96 12.23 13.84
CA ASN A 228 -9.64 11.97 15.09
C ASN A 228 -9.57 10.47 15.35
N GLN A 229 -9.74 9.99 16.54
CA GLN A 229 -9.71 8.56 16.88
C GLN A 229 -10.74 7.68 16.12
N ALA A 230 -11.49 8.28 15.19
CA ALA A 230 -12.42 7.62 14.28
C ALA A 230 -11.77 7.58 12.90
N PHE A 231 -11.48 6.45 12.34
CA PHE A 231 -11.08 6.05 10.98
C PHE A 231 -11.33 7.08 9.83
N GLU A 232 -11.26 8.37 10.14
CA GLU A 232 -11.35 9.49 9.21
C GLU A 232 -9.92 9.89 8.84
N TYR A 233 -9.58 9.66 7.59
CA TYR A 233 -8.28 10.04 7.05
C TYR A 233 -8.39 11.38 6.36
N GLU A 234 -7.34 12.15 6.50
CA GLU A 234 -7.15 13.40 5.77
C GLU A 234 -5.75 13.42 5.17
N ILE A 235 -5.56 14.27 4.17
CA ILE A 235 -4.28 14.39 3.49
C ILE A 235 -3.49 15.56 4.07
N PHE A 236 -2.21 15.29 4.27
CA PHE A 236 -1.22 16.25 4.74
C PHE A 236 -0.03 16.25 3.78
N ILE A 237 0.64 17.38 3.66
CA ILE A 237 1.88 17.52 2.90
C ILE A 237 3.01 17.88 3.86
N LEU A 238 4.05 17.05 3.86
CA LEU A 238 5.31 17.24 4.56
C LEU A 238 6.34 17.82 3.60
N ASP A 239 6.99 18.90 3.99
CA ASP A 239 8.11 19.49 3.28
C ASP A 239 9.42 18.88 3.77
N LEU A 240 10.20 18.26 2.89
CA LEU A 240 11.46 17.60 3.25
C LEU A 240 12.61 18.57 3.47
N ASP A 241 12.55 19.78 2.93
CA ASP A 241 13.51 20.84 3.23
C ASP A 241 13.31 21.42 4.65
N ASN A 242 12.15 21.11 5.29
CA ASN A 242 11.78 21.61 6.59
C ASN A 242 10.99 20.60 7.44
N VAL A 243 11.57 19.44 7.66
CA VAL A 243 10.95 18.29 8.36
C VAL A 243 10.60 18.57 9.83
N ASP A 244 11.19 19.59 10.45
CA ASP A 244 10.85 20.02 11.80
C ASP A 244 9.50 20.77 11.86
N THR A 245 9.00 21.23 10.72
CA THR A 245 7.66 21.84 10.60
C THR A 245 6.60 20.74 10.45
N PRO A 246 5.55 20.74 11.29
CA PRO A 246 4.47 19.76 11.15
C PRO A 246 3.86 19.74 9.75
N PRO A 247 3.47 18.58 9.24
CA PRO A 247 2.84 18.46 7.93
C PRO A 247 1.60 19.35 7.81
N ARG A 248 1.48 20.06 6.71
CA ARG A 248 0.35 20.95 6.41
C ARG A 248 -0.85 20.12 5.96
N ARG A 249 -1.95 20.20 6.70
CA ARG A 249 -3.21 19.57 6.29
C ARG A 249 -3.78 20.28 5.06
N VAL A 250 -4.17 19.51 4.03
CA VAL A 250 -4.70 20.04 2.76
C VAL A 250 -6.15 19.66 2.52
N THR A 251 -6.67 18.60 3.16
CA THR A 251 -8.09 18.24 3.06
C THR A 251 -8.81 18.40 4.40
N TYR A 252 -10.13 18.69 4.36
CA TYR A 252 -10.92 18.94 5.56
C TYR A 252 -12.33 18.35 5.40
N GLY A 253 -12.67 17.40 6.28
CA GLY A 253 -14.01 16.83 6.35
C GLY A 253 -14.40 15.96 5.16
N LEU A 254 -13.43 15.43 4.44
CA LEU A 254 -13.69 14.49 3.35
C LEU A 254 -14.08 13.14 3.95
N LEU A 255 -15.28 12.69 3.65
CA LEU A 255 -15.79 11.42 4.18
C LEU A 255 -15.09 10.23 3.52
N GLY A 256 -14.49 9.39 4.35
CA GLY A 256 -14.06 8.07 3.95
C GLY A 256 -12.92 8.04 2.93
N ILE A 257 -11.94 8.97 2.99
CA ILE A 257 -10.69 8.83 2.26
C ILE A 257 -10.08 7.47 2.62
N THR A 258 -9.64 6.71 1.61
CA THR A 258 -8.85 5.50 1.82
C THR A 258 -7.38 5.78 1.64
N GLY A 259 -6.56 4.94 2.25
CA GLY A 259 -5.14 5.13 2.42
C GLY A 259 -4.26 5.10 1.17
N SER A 260 -4.75 5.36 -0.04
CA SER A 260 -3.86 5.57 -1.19
C SER A 260 -3.89 7.03 -1.62
N VAL A 261 -2.71 7.56 -1.89
CA VAL A 261 -2.50 8.90 -2.42
C VAL A 261 -1.47 8.83 -3.53
N SER A 262 -1.69 9.56 -4.63
CA SER A 262 -0.75 9.66 -5.75
C SER A 262 -0.74 11.09 -6.28
N TRP A 263 0.45 11.61 -6.57
CA TRP A 263 0.63 12.93 -7.13
C TRP A 263 0.41 12.94 -8.64
N SER A 264 -0.14 14.04 -9.16
CA SER A 264 -0.06 14.36 -10.58
C SER A 264 1.38 14.68 -10.98
N GLN A 265 1.71 14.49 -12.26
CA GLN A 265 3.07 14.68 -12.77
C GLN A 265 3.58 16.12 -12.60
N ASP A 266 2.70 17.10 -12.61
CA ASP A 266 3.02 18.53 -12.40
C ASP A 266 3.07 18.95 -10.93
N GLY A 267 2.75 18.02 -10.01
CA GLY A 267 2.74 18.27 -8.57
C GLY A 267 1.60 19.14 -8.05
N ASN A 268 0.59 19.44 -8.88
CA ASN A 268 -0.50 20.35 -8.50
C ASN A 268 -1.73 19.65 -7.93
N SER A 269 -1.89 18.38 -8.23
CA SER A 269 -3.06 17.57 -7.79
C SER A 269 -2.67 16.25 -7.14
N LEU A 270 -3.63 15.70 -6.40
CA LEU A 270 -3.55 14.36 -5.78
C LEU A 270 -4.74 13.51 -6.24
N LEU A 271 -4.49 12.25 -6.57
CA LEU A 271 -5.55 11.25 -6.66
C LEU A 271 -5.91 10.75 -5.27
N LEU A 272 -7.18 10.77 -4.96
CA LEU A 272 -7.76 10.32 -3.71
C LEU A 272 -8.90 9.34 -4.00
N SER A 273 -9.04 8.30 -3.17
CA SER A 273 -10.24 7.47 -3.15
C SER A 273 -11.09 7.86 -1.95
N ALA A 274 -12.31 8.32 -2.17
CA ALA A 274 -13.20 8.83 -1.13
C ALA A 274 -14.64 8.35 -1.32
N GLY A 275 -15.42 8.32 -0.25
CA GLY A 275 -16.83 7.92 -0.26
C GLY A 275 -17.19 6.95 0.87
N PRO A 276 -18.45 6.52 0.95
CA PRO A 276 -18.91 5.55 1.93
C PRO A 276 -18.14 4.23 1.87
N PRO A 277 -18.13 3.43 2.95
CA PRO A 277 -17.59 2.07 2.87
C PRO A 277 -18.23 1.27 1.73
N LEU A 278 -17.40 0.59 0.93
CA LEU A 278 -17.81 -0.22 -0.23
C LEU A 278 -18.41 0.55 -1.42
N ASP A 279 -18.40 1.88 -1.39
CA ASP A 279 -18.87 2.74 -2.47
C ASP A 279 -17.94 3.95 -2.60
N LYS A 280 -16.68 3.66 -2.87
CA LYS A 280 -15.65 4.68 -3.06
C LYS A 280 -15.48 5.02 -4.51
N ASP A 281 -15.14 6.28 -4.74
CA ASP A 281 -14.76 6.78 -6.06
C ASP A 281 -13.38 7.44 -6.03
N VAL A 282 -12.77 7.48 -7.20
CA VAL A 282 -11.52 8.20 -7.44
C VAL A 282 -11.86 9.66 -7.74
N PHE A 283 -11.10 10.54 -7.12
CA PHE A 283 -11.15 11.98 -7.31
C PHE A 283 -9.77 12.52 -7.63
N ASP A 284 -9.73 13.54 -8.48
CA ASP A 284 -8.62 14.46 -8.61
C ASP A 284 -8.83 15.63 -7.64
N TYR A 285 -7.86 15.91 -6.81
CA TYR A 285 -7.89 16.97 -5.81
C TYR A 285 -6.81 18.02 -6.10
N GLU A 286 -7.18 19.21 -6.53
CA GLU A 286 -6.27 20.33 -6.78
C GLU A 286 -5.84 20.97 -5.44
N ILE A 287 -4.54 20.93 -5.15
CA ILE A 287 -3.99 21.26 -3.82
C ILE A 287 -4.15 22.74 -3.47
N GLU A 288 -3.97 23.62 -4.44
CA GLU A 288 -4.01 25.08 -4.22
C GLU A 288 -5.44 25.59 -4.01
N THR A 289 -6.37 25.13 -4.82
CA THR A 289 -7.77 25.60 -4.81
C THR A 289 -8.69 24.80 -3.89
N GLY A 290 -8.30 23.54 -3.57
CA GLY A 290 -9.13 22.59 -2.84
C GLY A 290 -10.29 22.04 -3.68
N ILE A 291 -10.27 22.24 -5.00
CA ILE A 291 -11.29 21.69 -5.92
C ILE A 291 -11.11 20.19 -6.02
N MET A 292 -12.22 19.47 -5.88
CA MET A 292 -12.28 18.01 -5.96
C MET A 292 -13.14 17.59 -7.13
N THR A 293 -12.54 16.98 -8.14
CA THR A 293 -13.22 16.51 -9.35
C THR A 293 -13.39 15.00 -9.29
N ARG A 294 -14.63 14.51 -9.37
CA ARG A 294 -14.95 13.09 -9.38
C ARG A 294 -14.61 12.48 -10.74
N LEU A 295 -13.79 11.42 -10.75
CA LEU A 295 -13.33 10.74 -11.97
C LEU A 295 -14.07 9.40 -12.21
N THR A 296 -14.58 8.75 -11.16
CA THR A 296 -15.33 7.49 -11.28
C THR A 296 -16.70 7.59 -10.62
N ALA A 297 -17.62 6.70 -10.99
CA ALA A 297 -18.95 6.63 -10.42
C ALA A 297 -19.37 5.18 -10.16
N GLY A 298 -19.41 4.78 -8.88
CA GLY A 298 -19.76 3.42 -8.43
C GLY A 298 -18.69 2.38 -8.72
N GLY A 299 -18.77 1.23 -8.04
CA GLY A 299 -17.83 0.12 -8.22
C GLY A 299 -16.73 0.03 -7.17
N ASN A 300 -16.78 0.84 -6.11
CA ASN A 300 -15.79 0.83 -5.04
C ASN A 300 -14.35 0.89 -5.55
N ASN A 301 -13.98 2.04 -6.10
CA ASN A 301 -12.72 2.31 -6.79
C ASN A 301 -11.66 2.78 -5.80
N ASN A 302 -10.48 2.15 -5.86
CA ASN A 302 -9.40 2.42 -4.89
C ASN A 302 -8.02 2.40 -5.55
N SER A 303 -7.01 2.86 -4.80
CA SER A 303 -5.58 2.76 -5.13
C SER A 303 -5.23 3.33 -6.50
N ALA A 304 -5.81 4.49 -6.81
CA ALA A 304 -5.57 5.16 -8.08
C ALA A 304 -4.18 5.79 -8.12
N VAL A 305 -3.47 5.60 -9.24
CA VAL A 305 -2.13 6.13 -9.48
C VAL A 305 -2.00 6.68 -10.89
N TYR A 306 -1.37 7.86 -11.05
CA TYR A 306 -1.04 8.41 -12.36
C TYR A 306 0.08 7.61 -13.04
N SER A 307 0.00 7.47 -14.37
CA SER A 307 1.14 7.04 -15.17
C SER A 307 2.26 8.07 -15.16
N PRO A 308 3.52 7.67 -15.36
CA PRO A 308 4.66 8.59 -15.36
C PRO A 308 4.57 9.70 -16.42
N ASP A 309 3.88 9.45 -17.53
CA ASP A 309 3.63 10.46 -18.57
C ASP A 309 2.37 11.31 -18.32
N GLY A 310 1.67 11.08 -17.19
CA GLY A 310 0.45 11.78 -16.79
C GLY A 310 -0.77 11.53 -17.68
N LYS A 311 -0.71 10.58 -18.65
CA LYS A 311 -1.78 10.39 -19.64
C LYS A 311 -2.81 9.35 -19.23
N TRP A 312 -2.53 8.55 -18.20
CA TRP A 312 -3.39 7.50 -17.71
C TRP A 312 -3.44 7.47 -16.19
N ILE A 313 -4.52 6.91 -15.66
CA ILE A 313 -4.69 6.57 -14.27
C ILE A 313 -4.99 5.08 -14.19
N ALA A 314 -4.20 4.32 -13.40
CA ALA A 314 -4.50 2.95 -13.05
C ALA A 314 -5.19 2.92 -11.68
N TYR A 315 -6.19 2.06 -11.52
CA TYR A 315 -6.91 1.89 -10.26
C TYR A 315 -7.52 0.49 -10.16
N ASN A 316 -7.88 0.05 -8.98
CA ASN A 316 -8.66 -1.16 -8.81
C ASN A 316 -10.13 -0.86 -8.54
N SER A 317 -11.02 -1.72 -9.04
CA SER A 317 -12.47 -1.56 -8.95
C SER A 317 -13.17 -2.89 -8.72
N LEU A 318 -14.27 -2.86 -7.94
CA LEU A 318 -15.16 -4.00 -7.73
C LEU A 318 -16.39 -3.98 -8.67
N ARG A 319 -16.39 -3.16 -9.74
CA ARG A 319 -17.56 -2.96 -10.62
C ARG A 319 -18.02 -4.22 -11.34
N ASN A 320 -17.14 -5.18 -11.54
CA ASN A 320 -17.46 -6.46 -12.15
C ASN A 320 -17.31 -7.57 -11.09
N ASN A 321 -18.41 -8.25 -10.74
CA ASN A 321 -18.46 -9.46 -9.91
C ASN A 321 -18.06 -9.32 -8.43
N ASP A 322 -18.10 -8.12 -7.82
CA ASP A 322 -17.69 -7.87 -6.44
C ASP A 322 -16.23 -8.32 -6.14
N GLN A 323 -15.38 -8.34 -7.15
CA GLN A 323 -13.98 -8.71 -7.09
C GLN A 323 -13.12 -7.58 -7.64
N ALA A 324 -11.96 -7.34 -7.01
CA ALA A 324 -11.06 -6.29 -7.44
C ALA A 324 -10.32 -6.71 -8.72
N ASP A 325 -10.51 -5.92 -9.77
CA ASP A 325 -9.75 -5.96 -11.01
C ASP A 325 -9.09 -4.62 -11.27
N LEU A 326 -8.05 -4.60 -12.09
CA LEU A 326 -7.37 -3.38 -12.50
C LEU A 326 -8.04 -2.76 -13.73
N TYR A 327 -8.15 -1.45 -13.67
CA TYR A 327 -8.70 -0.60 -14.72
C TYR A 327 -7.76 0.54 -15.04
N LEU A 328 -7.85 1.02 -16.28
CA LEU A 328 -7.26 2.28 -16.72
C LEU A 328 -8.34 3.27 -17.10
N MET A 329 -8.02 4.56 -16.96
CA MET A 329 -8.80 5.67 -17.48
C MET A 329 -7.89 6.85 -17.84
N ARG A 330 -8.42 7.81 -18.60
CA ARG A 330 -7.76 9.11 -18.79
C ARG A 330 -7.85 9.96 -17.52
N PRO A 331 -6.98 11.00 -17.36
CA PRO A 331 -7.05 11.91 -16.22
C PRO A 331 -8.37 12.65 -16.04
N ASP A 332 -9.15 12.78 -17.11
CA ASP A 332 -10.51 13.34 -17.09
C ASP A 332 -11.61 12.33 -16.75
N GLY A 333 -11.25 11.08 -16.44
CA GLY A 333 -12.17 9.99 -16.14
C GLY A 333 -12.73 9.26 -17.38
N SER A 334 -12.34 9.66 -18.59
CA SER A 334 -12.79 9.04 -19.85
C SER A 334 -11.98 7.78 -20.22
N GLU A 335 -12.36 7.10 -21.29
CA GLU A 335 -11.71 5.92 -21.88
C GLU A 335 -11.42 4.81 -20.86
N VAL A 336 -12.39 4.48 -20.01
CA VAL A 336 -12.26 3.43 -19.00
C VAL A 336 -12.14 2.06 -19.66
N GLN A 337 -11.07 1.32 -19.32
CA GLN A 337 -10.84 -0.04 -19.80
C GLN A 337 -10.39 -0.95 -18.66
N GLN A 338 -10.86 -2.18 -18.64
CA GLN A 338 -10.40 -3.25 -17.74
C GLN A 338 -9.12 -3.86 -18.32
N ILE A 339 -8.09 -4.06 -17.47
CA ILE A 339 -6.82 -4.63 -17.90
C ILE A 339 -6.49 -5.98 -17.24
N THR A 340 -7.17 -6.33 -16.15
CA THR A 340 -7.12 -7.68 -15.58
C THR A 340 -8.52 -8.25 -15.42
N ASP A 341 -8.65 -9.59 -15.53
CA ASP A 341 -9.90 -10.34 -15.43
C ASP A 341 -9.57 -11.73 -14.85
N HIS A 342 -8.88 -11.75 -13.70
CA HIS A 342 -8.53 -13.00 -13.03
C HIS A 342 -9.63 -13.37 -12.02
N PRO A 343 -9.95 -14.69 -11.82
CA PRO A 343 -10.97 -15.09 -10.83
C PRO A 343 -10.64 -14.76 -9.38
N GLU A 344 -9.44 -14.30 -9.07
CA GLU A 344 -8.99 -13.83 -7.77
C GLU A 344 -8.57 -12.37 -7.83
N PRO A 345 -8.65 -11.61 -6.71
CA PRO A 345 -8.46 -10.16 -6.71
C PRO A 345 -7.09 -9.68 -7.16
N ASP A 346 -7.10 -8.57 -7.92
CA ASP A 346 -5.96 -7.77 -8.32
C ASP A 346 -6.12 -6.34 -7.78
N TRP A 347 -5.15 -5.81 -7.05
CA TRP A 347 -5.25 -4.55 -6.35
C TRP A 347 -3.91 -3.83 -6.18
N GLN A 348 -3.93 -2.55 -5.69
CA GLN A 348 -2.73 -1.74 -5.41
C GLN A 348 -1.80 -1.61 -6.64
N PRO A 349 -2.32 -1.14 -7.79
CA PRO A 349 -1.47 -0.95 -8.96
C PRO A 349 -0.43 0.16 -8.72
N GLN A 350 0.74 -0.03 -9.33
CA GLN A 350 1.79 0.97 -9.46
C GLN A 350 2.33 0.92 -10.89
N TRP A 351 2.64 2.08 -11.46
CA TRP A 351 3.23 2.16 -12.77
C TRP A 351 4.73 1.88 -12.74
N GLU A 352 5.23 1.30 -13.82
CA GLU A 352 6.64 1.36 -14.15
C GLU A 352 6.98 2.80 -14.55
N PRO A 353 8.03 3.38 -13.95
CA PRO A 353 8.49 4.73 -14.26
C PRO A 353 8.88 4.96 -15.71
#